data_22666527eaed7d39606d610952788235
#
_entry.id   22666527eaed7d39606d610952788235
#
_cell.length_a   1.000
_cell.length_b   1.000
_cell.length_c   1.000
_cell.angle_alpha   90.00
_cell.angle_beta   90.00
_cell.angle_gamma   90.00
#
_symmetry.space_group_name_H-M   'P 1'
#
loop_
_entity.id
_entity.type
_entity.pdbx_description
1 polymer ?
#
loop_
_entity_poly.entity_id
_entity_poly.type
_entity_poly.pdbx_seq_one_letter_code
_entity_poly.pdbx_strand_id
1 'polypeptide(L)'
;YYFYLTAFLEDKTDFDNPDDLYPTIYRIDRIRSVKVLNEHFRVPYAKRFEEGEFRKRVQFMYGGRLEHIRFRYTGPSLEAVLDRLPTAQVLSQDETGWLISAEVFGKGIEMWLRSQGEWVERLE
;
A
#
# COMPACT_ATOMS: atom_id res chain seq x y z
N TYR A 1 8.98 -1.95 17.63
CA TYR A 1 8.25 -2.83 16.71
C TYR A 1 6.78 -2.93 17.11
N TYR A 2 5.90 -2.91 16.13
CA TYR A 2 4.47 -3.03 16.35
C TYR A 2 3.92 -4.23 15.60
N PHE A 3 2.91 -4.85 16.16
CA PHE A 3 2.15 -5.89 15.49
C PHE A 3 0.87 -5.32 14.91
N TYR A 4 0.46 -5.84 13.77
CA TYR A 4 -0.68 -5.35 13.02
C TYR A 4 -1.67 -6.46 12.74
N LEU A 5 -2.95 -6.10 12.77
CA LEU A 5 -4.05 -6.96 12.33
C LEU A 5 -4.56 -6.44 10.98
N THR A 6 -4.58 -7.30 9.99
CA THR A 6 -5.27 -7.00 8.73
C THR A 6 -6.63 -7.69 8.77
N ALA A 7 -7.68 -6.92 8.56
CA ALA A 7 -9.04 -7.42 8.69
C ALA A 7 -9.98 -6.78 7.67
N PHE A 8 -10.97 -7.56 7.23
CA PHE A 8 -12.04 -7.05 6.37
C PHE A 8 -13.17 -6.52 7.25
N LEU A 9 -13.63 -5.31 6.95
CA LEU A 9 -14.77 -4.73 7.65
C LEU A 9 -16.07 -5.24 7.04
N GLU A 10 -17.04 -5.56 7.89
CA GLU A 10 -18.38 -5.90 7.43
C GLU A 10 -19.13 -4.68 6.92
N ASP A 11 -18.97 -3.55 7.63
CA ASP A 11 -19.58 -2.28 7.22
C ASP A 11 -18.57 -1.51 6.37
N LYS A 12 -18.89 -1.33 5.10
CA LYS A 12 -18.03 -0.67 4.12
C LYS A 12 -18.58 0.68 3.66
N THR A 13 -19.48 1.27 4.41
CA THR A 13 -20.10 2.55 4.04
C THR A 13 -19.08 3.71 3.98
N ASP A 14 -18.00 3.60 4.73
CA ASP A 14 -16.94 4.61 4.77
C ASP A 14 -15.88 4.45 3.68
N PHE A 15 -16.01 3.45 2.81
CA PHE A 15 -15.06 3.21 1.72
C PHE A 15 -15.55 3.84 0.43
N ASP A 16 -14.60 4.34 -0.36
CA ASP A 16 -14.89 4.94 -1.68
C ASP A 16 -15.53 3.91 -2.64
N ASN A 17 -15.15 2.64 -2.49
CA ASN A 17 -15.72 1.55 -3.26
C ASN A 17 -16.05 0.38 -2.33
N PRO A 18 -17.34 0.20 -1.96
CA PRO A 18 -17.74 -0.90 -1.07
C PRO A 18 -17.46 -2.29 -1.61
N ASP A 19 -17.28 -2.45 -2.91
CA ASP A 19 -16.96 -3.73 -3.54
C ASP A 19 -15.48 -4.08 -3.47
N ASP A 20 -14.63 -3.15 -3.06
CA ASP A 20 -13.21 -3.43 -2.84
C ASP A 20 -13.03 -4.35 -1.65
N LEU A 21 -12.38 -5.49 -1.89
CA LEU A 21 -12.13 -6.50 -0.88
C LEU A 21 -10.74 -6.36 -0.25
N TYR A 22 -10.24 -5.14 -0.14
CA TYR A 22 -8.96 -4.90 0.52
C TYR A 22 -9.14 -4.76 2.01
N PRO A 23 -8.24 -5.35 2.81
CA PRO A 23 -8.35 -5.29 4.26
C PRO A 23 -7.96 -3.93 4.81
N THR A 24 -8.41 -3.66 6.01
CA THR A 24 -7.98 -2.52 6.83
C THR A 24 -6.88 -2.99 7.77
N ILE A 25 -5.91 -2.14 8.04
CA ILE A 25 -4.78 -2.44 8.91
C ILE A 25 -4.95 -1.74 10.25
N TYR A 26 -4.90 -2.53 11.32
CA TYR A 26 -5.01 -2.03 12.69
C TYR A 26 -3.75 -2.35 13.47
N ARG A 27 -3.32 -1.43 14.33
CA ARG A 27 -2.28 -1.73 15.31
C ARG A 27 -2.89 -2.51 16.47
N ILE A 28 -2.29 -3.65 16.79
CA ILE A 28 -2.81 -4.52 17.84
C ILE A 28 -2.79 -3.84 19.22
N ASP A 29 -1.76 -3.03 19.49
CA ASP A 29 -1.62 -2.32 20.77
C ASP A 29 -2.71 -1.25 21.01
N ARG A 30 -3.46 -0.87 19.97
CA ARG A 30 -4.56 0.11 20.08
C ARG A 30 -5.93 -0.52 20.19
N ILE A 31 -6.03 -1.84 20.14
CA ILE A 31 -7.29 -2.55 20.27
C ILE A 31 -7.74 -2.54 21.73
N ARG A 32 -8.96 -2.06 21.99
CA ARG A 32 -9.51 -1.99 23.35
C ARG A 32 -10.20 -3.27 23.79
N SER A 33 -10.86 -3.94 22.86
CA SER A 33 -11.57 -5.18 23.16
C SER A 33 -11.65 -6.05 21.93
N VAL A 34 -11.65 -7.37 22.14
CA VAL A 34 -11.77 -8.37 21.07
C VAL A 34 -12.73 -9.44 21.52
N LYS A 35 -13.63 -9.86 20.66
CA LYS A 35 -14.52 -10.98 20.91
C LYS A 35 -14.51 -11.87 19.69
N VAL A 36 -14.19 -13.15 19.89
CA VAL A 36 -14.29 -14.16 18.84
C VAL A 36 -15.72 -14.63 18.76
N LEU A 37 -16.30 -14.55 17.57
CA LEU A 37 -17.69 -14.97 17.32
C LEU A 37 -17.72 -16.41 16.83
N ASN A 38 -18.89 -17.05 16.97
CA ASN A 38 -19.13 -18.38 16.40
C ASN A 38 -19.48 -18.32 14.91
N GLU A 39 -19.52 -17.14 14.34
CA GLU A 39 -19.82 -16.92 12.94
C GLU A 39 -18.54 -17.07 12.10
N HIS A 40 -18.71 -17.57 10.88
CA HIS A 40 -17.61 -17.73 9.94
C HIS A 40 -17.92 -16.93 8.67
N PHE A 41 -16.86 -16.50 7.99
CA PHE A 41 -17.03 -15.87 6.68
C PHE A 41 -16.23 -16.65 5.64
N ARG A 42 -16.65 -16.53 4.38
CA ARG A 42 -15.95 -17.15 3.26
C ARG A 42 -15.49 -16.10 2.27
N VAL A 43 -14.27 -16.29 1.80
CA VAL A 43 -13.74 -15.51 0.68
C VAL A 43 -13.60 -16.45 -0.51
N PRO A 44 -14.26 -16.18 -1.66
CA PRO A 44 -14.08 -17.00 -2.86
C PRO A 44 -12.61 -17.08 -3.24
N TYR A 45 -12.17 -18.23 -3.75
CA TYR A 45 -10.77 -18.44 -4.11
C TYR A 45 -10.25 -17.36 -5.05
N ALA A 46 -11.05 -16.93 -6.03
CA ALA A 46 -10.68 -15.89 -6.99
C ALA A 46 -10.50 -14.50 -6.36
N LYS A 47 -11.02 -14.29 -5.14
CA LYS A 47 -10.92 -13.03 -4.40
C LYS A 47 -10.13 -13.20 -3.11
N ARG A 48 -9.39 -14.29 -3.00
CA ARG A 48 -8.63 -14.60 -1.80
C ARG A 48 -7.55 -13.56 -1.59
N PHE A 49 -7.49 -13.04 -0.37
CA PHE A 49 -6.46 -12.12 0.05
C PHE A 49 -5.11 -12.83 0.19
N GLU A 50 -4.09 -12.28 -0.43
CA GLU A 50 -2.73 -12.76 -0.30
C GLU A 50 -1.89 -11.73 0.46
N GLU A 51 -1.58 -12.05 1.70
CA GLU A 51 -0.87 -11.13 2.61
C GLU A 51 0.47 -10.67 2.06
N GLY A 52 1.26 -11.57 1.47
CA GLY A 52 2.55 -11.23 0.92
C GLY A 52 2.46 -10.19 -0.20
N GLU A 53 1.50 -10.35 -1.09
CA GLU A 53 1.28 -9.40 -2.17
C GLU A 53 0.74 -8.06 -1.66
N PHE A 54 -0.11 -8.08 -0.64
CA PHE A 54 -0.61 -6.86 -0.03
C PHE A 54 0.52 -6.07 0.64
N ARG A 55 1.38 -6.73 1.39
CA ARG A 55 2.49 -6.08 2.11
C ARG A 55 3.48 -5.38 1.19
N LYS A 56 3.69 -5.91 0.00
CA LYS A 56 4.57 -5.27 -0.99
C LYS A 56 4.04 -3.92 -1.48
N ARG A 57 2.74 -3.71 -1.37
CA ARG A 57 2.06 -2.56 -1.96
C ARG A 57 1.58 -1.52 -0.95
N VAL A 58 1.61 -1.86 0.34
CA VAL A 58 1.13 -0.97 1.41
C VAL A 58 2.24 -0.07 1.91
N GLN A 59 1.94 1.22 2.05
CA GLN A 59 2.83 2.20 2.65
C GLN A 59 2.14 2.86 3.84
N PHE A 60 2.87 3.04 4.94
CA PHE A 60 2.41 3.73 6.16
C PHE A 60 1.11 3.16 6.74
N MET A 61 0.88 1.86 6.61
CA MET A 61 -0.34 1.20 7.09
C MET A 61 -1.64 1.63 6.41
N TYR A 62 -1.57 2.36 5.32
CA TYR A 62 -2.77 2.75 4.59
C TYR A 62 -3.06 1.77 3.47
N GLY A 63 -4.27 1.22 3.49
CA GLY A 63 -4.82 0.50 2.36
C GLY A 63 -5.44 1.48 1.37
N GLY A 64 -6.65 1.17 0.92
CA GLY A 64 -7.37 1.99 -0.04
C GLY A 64 -7.33 1.37 -1.42
N ARG A 65 -7.41 2.19 -2.43
CA ARG A 65 -7.45 1.72 -3.81
C ARG A 65 -6.06 1.37 -4.32
N LEU A 66 -5.95 0.22 -4.96
CA LEU A 66 -4.72 -0.18 -5.65
C LEU A 66 -4.52 0.69 -6.88
N GLU A 67 -3.34 1.27 -7.01
CA GLU A 67 -2.98 2.14 -8.12
C GLU A 67 -1.66 1.72 -8.73
N HIS A 68 -1.54 1.96 -10.04
CA HIS A 68 -0.28 1.86 -10.75
C HIS A 68 0.22 3.27 -11.01
N ILE A 69 1.34 3.64 -10.40
CA ILE A 69 1.88 5.00 -10.50
C ILE A 69 3.20 5.03 -11.25
N ARG A 70 3.52 6.20 -11.79
CA ARG A 70 4.85 6.49 -12.33
C ARG A 70 5.36 7.78 -11.73
N PHE A 71 6.65 7.82 -11.47
CA PHE A 71 7.29 9.00 -10.96
C PHE A 71 8.74 9.07 -11.43
N ARG A 72 9.28 10.28 -11.45
CA ARG A 72 10.69 10.52 -11.70
C ARG A 72 11.40 10.70 -10.37
N TYR A 73 12.50 10.00 -10.21
CA TYR A 73 13.33 10.11 -9.02
C TYR A 73 14.70 10.68 -9.40
N THR A 74 15.10 11.76 -8.72
CA THR A 74 16.36 12.45 -8.94
C THR A 74 17.24 12.47 -7.70
N GLY A 75 16.91 11.68 -6.71
CA GLY A 75 17.61 11.65 -5.43
C GLY A 75 18.91 10.85 -5.44
N PRO A 76 19.56 10.73 -4.28
CA PRO A 76 20.92 10.18 -4.20
C PRO A 76 20.98 8.66 -4.21
N SER A 77 19.89 7.93 -3.98
CA SER A 77 19.96 6.48 -3.86
C SER A 77 18.75 5.80 -4.47
N LEU A 78 18.92 5.21 -5.64
CA LEU A 78 17.91 4.38 -6.27
C LEU A 78 17.58 3.16 -5.42
N GLU A 79 18.58 2.56 -4.75
CA GLU A 79 18.37 1.39 -3.92
C GLU A 79 17.40 1.66 -2.79
N ALA A 80 17.46 2.85 -2.18
CA ALA A 80 16.52 3.22 -1.11
C ALA A 80 15.08 3.24 -1.60
N VAL A 81 14.85 3.66 -2.85
CA VAL A 81 13.53 3.64 -3.46
C VAL A 81 13.05 2.21 -3.71
N LEU A 82 13.91 1.38 -4.28
CA LEU A 82 13.57 0.00 -4.59
C LEU A 82 13.33 -0.84 -3.33
N ASP A 83 14.07 -0.57 -2.27
CA ASP A 83 13.87 -1.23 -0.98
C ASP A 83 12.54 -0.82 -0.35
N ARG A 84 12.17 0.45 -0.48
CA ARG A 84 10.92 0.97 0.08
C ARG A 84 9.70 0.53 -0.70
N LEU A 85 9.84 0.39 -2.01
CA LEU A 85 8.74 0.03 -2.92
C LEU A 85 9.07 -1.29 -3.64
N PRO A 86 8.76 -2.44 -3.03
CA PRO A 86 9.14 -3.74 -3.59
C PRO A 86 8.57 -4.04 -4.98
N THR A 87 7.49 -3.37 -5.36
CA THR A 87 6.89 -3.53 -6.70
C THR A 87 7.46 -2.57 -7.73
N ALA A 88 8.40 -1.70 -7.34
CA ALA A 88 8.96 -0.70 -8.22
C ALA A 88 9.80 -1.31 -9.33
N GLN A 89 9.66 -0.74 -10.53
CA GLN A 89 10.44 -1.12 -11.71
C GLN A 89 11.02 0.14 -12.34
N VAL A 90 12.31 0.08 -12.65
CA VAL A 90 12.96 1.17 -13.38
C VAL A 90 12.62 1.03 -14.86
N LEU A 91 11.91 2.01 -15.39
CA LEU A 91 11.51 2.03 -16.80
C LEU A 91 12.60 2.61 -17.70
N SER A 92 13.28 3.66 -17.22
CA SER A 92 14.37 4.28 -17.95
C SER A 92 15.25 5.10 -17.01
N GLN A 93 16.45 5.43 -17.50
CA GLN A 93 17.40 6.27 -16.80
C GLN A 93 17.95 7.29 -17.77
N ASP A 94 18.07 8.54 -17.33
CA ASP A 94 18.72 9.57 -18.10
C ASP A 94 19.70 10.37 -17.19
N GLU A 95 20.24 11.46 -17.71
CA GLU A 95 21.21 12.28 -16.96
C GLU A 95 20.63 12.92 -15.70
N THR A 96 19.29 13.09 -15.64
CA THR A 96 18.61 13.74 -14.53
C THR A 96 18.06 12.79 -13.49
N GLY A 97 17.95 11.49 -13.80
CA GLY A 97 17.45 10.52 -12.85
C GLY A 97 16.79 9.30 -13.48
N TRP A 98 15.83 8.73 -12.76
CA TRP A 98 15.18 7.49 -13.15
C TRP A 98 13.67 7.68 -13.27
N LEU A 99 13.09 7.07 -14.31
CA LEU A 99 11.66 6.92 -14.43
C LEU A 99 11.27 5.56 -13.83
N ILE A 100 10.38 5.58 -12.83
CA ILE A 100 10.04 4.40 -12.05
C ILE A 100 8.53 4.21 -12.06
N SER A 101 8.09 2.96 -12.19
CA SER A 101 6.70 2.58 -12.00
C SER A 101 6.57 1.71 -10.76
N ALA A 102 5.42 1.78 -10.09
CA ALA A 102 5.13 0.94 -8.94
C ALA A 102 3.64 0.69 -8.82
N GLU A 103 3.30 -0.47 -8.25
CA GLU A 103 1.93 -0.86 -7.95
C GLU A 103 1.75 -0.76 -6.44
N VAL A 104 0.89 0.16 -5.99
CA VAL A 104 0.79 0.56 -4.58
C VAL A 104 -0.63 0.98 -4.22
N PHE A 105 -0.89 1.08 -2.92
CA PHE A 105 -2.15 1.63 -2.42
C PHE A 105 -2.03 3.15 -2.27
N GLY A 106 -2.99 3.88 -2.84
CA GLY A 106 -2.89 5.31 -3.13
C GLY A 106 -2.66 6.23 -1.94
N LYS A 107 -3.28 5.96 -0.80
CA LYS A 107 -3.15 6.87 0.36
C LYS A 107 -1.74 6.85 0.97
N GLY A 108 -1.19 5.67 1.14
CA GLY A 108 0.15 5.53 1.73
C GLY A 108 1.23 6.06 0.81
N ILE A 109 1.10 5.80 -0.49
CA ILE A 109 2.11 6.23 -1.45
C ILE A 109 2.19 7.75 -1.56
N GLU A 110 1.08 8.47 -1.45
CA GLU A 110 1.09 9.93 -1.47
C GLU A 110 1.94 10.50 -0.33
N MET A 111 1.83 9.92 0.85
CA MET A 111 2.65 10.33 2.00
C MET A 111 4.14 10.09 1.73
N TRP A 112 4.47 8.95 1.16
CA TRP A 112 5.86 8.65 0.83
C TRP A 112 6.41 9.60 -0.23
N LEU A 113 5.66 9.84 -1.31
CA LEU A 113 6.07 10.74 -2.37
C LEU A 113 6.37 12.15 -1.83
N ARG A 114 5.49 12.66 -0.97
CA ARG A 114 5.68 13.96 -0.34
C ARG A 114 6.89 14.01 0.58
N SER A 115 7.20 12.90 1.24
CA SER A 115 8.36 12.83 2.13
C SER A 115 9.70 12.94 1.39
N GLN A 116 9.72 12.66 0.10
CA GLN A 116 10.94 12.76 -0.72
C GLN A 116 11.21 14.19 -1.20
N GLY A 117 10.28 15.11 -1.01
CA GLY A 117 10.45 16.50 -1.41
C GLY A 117 10.67 16.66 -2.91
N GLU A 118 11.70 17.42 -3.28
CA GLU A 118 11.99 17.72 -4.69
C GLU A 118 12.59 16.54 -5.47
N TRP A 119 13.00 15.48 -4.79
CA TRP A 119 13.59 14.31 -5.45
C TRP A 119 12.59 13.46 -6.22
N VAL A 120 11.31 13.63 -5.96
CA VAL A 120 10.25 12.86 -6.61
C VAL A 120 9.25 13.79 -7.26
N GLU A 121 8.96 13.50 -8.53
CA GLU A 121 7.89 14.15 -9.27
C GLU A 121 6.95 13.07 -9.79
N ARG A 122 5.70 13.07 -9.33
CA ARG A 122 4.70 12.13 -9.81
C ARG A 122 4.23 12.51 -11.20
N LEU A 123 4.24 11.54 -12.12
CA LEU A 123 3.86 11.75 -13.51
C LEU A 123 2.43 11.30 -13.84
N GLU A 124 1.73 10.76 -12.90
CA GLU A 124 0.30 10.37 -12.96
C GLU A 124 -0.01 9.24 -12.00
#